data_b72af5f17a961cb965137229f54ce782
#
_entry.id   b72af5f17a961cb965137229f54ce782
#
_cell.length_a   1.000
_cell.length_b   1.000
_cell.length_c   1.000
_cell.angle_alpha   90.00
_cell.angle_beta   90.00
_cell.angle_gamma   90.00
#
_symmetry.space_group_name_H-M   'P 1'
#
loop_
_entity.id
_entity.type
_entity.pdbx_description
1 polymer ?
#
loop_
_entity_poly.entity_id
_entity_poly.type
_entity_poly.pdbx_seq_one_letter_code
_entity_poly.pdbx_strand_id
1 'polypeptide(L)'
;MISRRTLLAASAAAAALPTVVALASRASATASTLSIDLHNTTGSDTVYAHITGLALDNGSAWFLLQADGRTPYYPPSPPTTGTPRGADCAIPLGPSGTTTRVTIPHLAGGRIWFSIDSPLTFLVNPGPALVFPSVTNTSDANIGLMWDFCEFTFNNSVLWANLSMVDFTAIPIALTSTGAAGTQTAPGLPAGGLDTVCTALQAQSATDGQGWNQLVVTSGGANLRALSPTNGIVQNPALLSGYFNGYLDQVWSKYASQPLSVDTQGQWGTVTGQISGGVLDFPGIGSFTRPSSADIFSCNSGPFNTTGAEM
;
A
#
# COMPACT_ATOMS: atom_id res chain seq x y z
N MET A 1 12.25 -22.14 -14.82
CA MET A 1 12.07 -20.68 -14.54
C MET A 1 10.88 -20.52 -13.62
N ILE A 2 11.12 -20.16 -12.37
CA ILE A 2 10.05 -19.90 -11.40
C ILE A 2 9.93 -18.37 -11.31
N SER A 3 8.85 -17.80 -11.85
CA SER A 3 8.61 -16.35 -11.74
C SER A 3 8.32 -15.98 -10.28
N ARG A 4 8.54 -14.72 -9.88
CA ARG A 4 8.18 -14.21 -8.55
C ARG A 4 6.72 -14.56 -8.15
N ARG A 5 5.85 -14.76 -9.14
CA ARG A 5 4.46 -15.21 -8.97
C ARG A 5 4.33 -16.67 -8.53
N THR A 6 5.30 -17.51 -8.84
CA THR A 6 5.25 -18.95 -8.52
C THR A 6 5.76 -19.24 -7.10
N LEU A 7 6.59 -18.37 -6.53
CA LEU A 7 7.08 -18.54 -5.15
C LEU A 7 5.95 -18.34 -4.10
N LEU A 8 4.95 -17.53 -4.42
CA LEU A 8 3.78 -17.31 -3.56
C LEU A 8 2.68 -18.38 -3.73
N ALA A 9 2.76 -19.20 -4.78
CA ALA A 9 1.72 -20.18 -5.09
C ALA A 9 1.92 -21.56 -4.41
N ALA A 10 3.04 -21.82 -3.74
CA ALA A 10 3.37 -23.14 -3.24
C ALA A 10 2.88 -23.45 -1.81
N SER A 11 2.26 -22.49 -1.12
CA SER A 11 1.76 -22.67 0.25
C SER A 11 0.33 -22.18 0.48
N ALA A 12 -0.42 -21.86 -0.58
CA ALA A 12 -1.78 -21.37 -0.46
C ALA A 12 -2.79 -22.46 -0.84
N ALA A 13 -3.47 -23.03 0.14
CA ALA A 13 -4.84 -23.45 -0.06
C ALA A 13 -5.64 -22.19 -0.44
N ALA A 14 -6.01 -22.10 -1.72
CA ALA A 14 -7.02 -21.26 -2.34
C ALA A 14 -7.51 -20.00 -1.59
N ALA A 15 -6.65 -19.07 -1.27
CA ALA A 15 -7.03 -17.68 -1.11
C ALA A 15 -6.61 -16.97 -2.42
N ALA A 16 -7.60 -16.51 -3.19
CA ALA A 16 -7.34 -15.68 -4.36
C ALA A 16 -6.62 -14.42 -3.88
N LEU A 17 -5.30 -14.36 -4.09
CA LEU A 17 -4.53 -13.14 -3.86
C LEU A 17 -5.07 -12.05 -4.76
N PRO A 18 -5.42 -10.87 -4.22
CA PRO A 18 -5.79 -9.75 -5.06
C PRO A 18 -4.60 -9.41 -5.98
N THR A 19 -4.82 -9.50 -7.27
CA THR A 19 -3.86 -9.04 -8.26
C THR A 19 -3.76 -7.52 -8.10
N VAL A 20 -2.60 -7.00 -7.74
CA VAL A 20 -2.33 -5.57 -7.84
C VAL A 20 -2.38 -5.22 -9.32
N VAL A 21 -3.50 -4.66 -9.75
CA VAL A 21 -3.64 -4.16 -11.12
C VAL A 21 -3.22 -2.69 -11.10
N ALA A 22 -2.00 -2.43 -11.55
CA ALA A 22 -1.58 -1.07 -11.83
C ALA A 22 -2.24 -0.61 -13.15
N LEU A 23 -2.99 0.47 -13.09
CA LEU A 23 -3.54 1.11 -14.28
C LEU A 23 -2.55 2.13 -14.79
N ALA A 24 -1.96 1.86 -15.96
CA ALA A 24 -1.15 2.84 -16.66
C ALA A 24 -1.93 3.33 -17.88
N SER A 25 -2.38 4.56 -17.85
CA SER A 25 -2.91 5.23 -19.04
C SER A 25 -1.96 6.36 -19.44
N ARG A 26 -1.58 6.43 -20.71
CA ARG A 26 -0.92 7.62 -21.23
C ARG A 26 -1.98 8.72 -21.29
N ALA A 27 -1.97 9.62 -20.31
CA ALA A 27 -2.68 10.87 -20.41
C ALA A 27 -2.12 11.65 -21.61
N SER A 28 -2.99 12.33 -22.34
CA SER A 28 -2.55 13.24 -23.40
C SER A 28 -1.60 14.26 -22.78
N ALA A 29 -0.39 14.43 -23.29
CA ALA A 29 0.76 15.11 -22.69
C ALA A 29 0.59 16.65 -22.50
N THR A 30 -0.63 17.16 -22.34
CA THR A 30 -0.93 18.59 -22.31
C THR A 30 -1.93 19.03 -21.23
N ALA A 31 -2.53 18.12 -20.49
CA ALA A 31 -3.47 18.50 -19.44
C ALA A 31 -2.70 18.89 -18.17
N SER A 32 -2.76 20.15 -17.76
CA SER A 32 -2.16 20.65 -16.52
C SER A 32 -2.94 20.22 -15.27
N THR A 33 -4.13 19.65 -15.44
CA THR A 33 -4.99 19.20 -14.36
C THR A 33 -5.70 17.88 -14.73
N LEU A 34 -6.04 17.10 -13.72
CA LEU A 34 -6.84 15.88 -13.83
C LEU A 34 -8.16 16.08 -13.07
N SER A 35 -9.28 15.79 -13.72
CA SER A 35 -10.57 15.69 -13.05
C SER A 35 -10.84 14.25 -12.65
N ILE A 36 -11.29 14.04 -11.42
CA ILE A 36 -11.61 12.74 -10.86
C ILE A 36 -13.04 12.78 -10.31
N ASP A 37 -13.84 11.80 -10.67
CA ASP A 37 -15.18 11.61 -10.12
C ASP A 37 -15.10 10.60 -8.97
N LEU A 38 -15.41 11.05 -7.76
CA LEU A 38 -15.45 10.24 -6.55
C LEU A 38 -16.90 9.79 -6.31
N HIS A 39 -17.15 8.49 -6.44
CA HIS A 39 -18.47 7.90 -6.29
C HIS A 39 -18.62 7.29 -4.90
N ASN A 40 -19.57 7.75 -4.09
CA ASN A 40 -19.93 7.09 -2.85
C ASN A 40 -20.87 5.91 -3.14
N THR A 41 -20.33 4.69 -3.12
CA THR A 41 -21.08 3.45 -3.27
C THR A 41 -21.20 2.68 -1.95
N THR A 42 -20.82 3.31 -0.82
CA THR A 42 -20.97 2.72 0.51
C THR A 42 -22.41 2.80 1.01
N GLY A 43 -22.71 2.11 2.09
CA GLY A 43 -24.01 2.28 2.78
C GLY A 43 -24.07 3.49 3.71
N SER A 44 -23.00 4.30 3.81
CA SER A 44 -22.96 5.49 4.67
C SER A 44 -23.22 6.76 3.87
N ASP A 45 -24.00 7.67 4.46
CA ASP A 45 -24.20 9.02 3.93
C ASP A 45 -23.10 10.00 4.38
N THR A 46 -22.19 9.54 5.21
CA THR A 46 -21.11 10.35 5.80
C THR A 46 -19.76 9.76 5.40
N VAL A 47 -19.31 10.07 4.18
CA VAL A 47 -18.02 9.65 3.65
C VAL A 47 -17.21 10.88 3.27
N TYR A 48 -15.95 10.89 3.65
CA TYR A 48 -15.01 11.96 3.31
C TYR A 48 -13.87 11.45 2.45
N ALA A 49 -13.42 12.27 1.51
CA ALA A 49 -12.17 12.08 0.82
C ALA A 49 -11.15 13.16 1.21
N HIS A 50 -9.86 12.78 1.18
CA HIS A 50 -8.74 13.71 1.26
C HIS A 50 -7.77 13.37 0.12
N ILE A 51 -7.21 14.38 -0.53
CA ILE A 51 -6.24 14.17 -1.61
C ILE A 51 -4.93 14.84 -1.22
N THR A 52 -3.86 14.06 -1.21
CA THR A 52 -2.51 14.51 -0.83
C THR A 52 -1.51 14.14 -1.91
N GLY A 53 -0.34 14.79 -1.92
CA GLY A 53 0.76 14.46 -2.81
C GLY A 53 1.87 15.53 -2.79
N LEU A 54 2.83 15.38 -3.68
CA LEU A 54 3.88 16.37 -3.94
C LEU A 54 3.53 17.10 -5.24
N ALA A 55 3.29 18.41 -5.16
CA ALA A 55 2.92 19.24 -6.32
C ALA A 55 4.13 19.47 -7.24
N LEU A 56 4.17 18.76 -8.37
CA LEU A 56 5.30 18.79 -9.30
C LEU A 56 5.52 20.18 -9.92
N ASP A 57 4.44 20.91 -10.17
CA ASP A 57 4.49 22.26 -10.73
C ASP A 57 4.77 23.36 -9.67
N ASN A 58 4.91 22.97 -8.40
CA ASN A 58 5.20 23.87 -7.28
C ASN A 58 6.40 23.37 -6.46
N GLY A 59 7.50 23.04 -7.12
CA GLY A 59 8.75 22.65 -6.46
C GLY A 59 8.64 21.39 -5.57
N SER A 60 7.72 20.49 -5.88
CA SER A 60 7.42 19.30 -5.07
C SER A 60 6.99 19.63 -3.64
N ALA A 61 6.34 20.77 -3.43
CA ALA A 61 5.74 21.11 -2.15
C ALA A 61 4.62 20.12 -1.77
N TRP A 62 4.48 19.84 -0.47
CA TRP A 62 3.34 19.08 0.03
C TRP A 62 2.03 19.75 -0.33
N PHE A 63 1.12 18.97 -0.86
CA PHE A 63 -0.17 19.38 -1.36
C PHE A 63 -1.29 18.66 -0.63
N LEU A 64 -2.34 19.40 -0.30
CA LEU A 64 -3.66 18.86 0.02
C LEU A 64 -4.70 19.62 -0.80
N LEU A 65 -5.77 18.91 -1.19
CA LEU A 65 -6.92 19.56 -1.83
C LEU A 65 -7.89 20.04 -0.74
N GLN A 66 -8.35 21.28 -0.83
CA GLN A 66 -9.34 21.80 0.11
C GLN A 66 -10.72 21.17 -0.09
N ALA A 67 -11.60 21.33 0.89
CA ALA A 67 -12.94 20.72 0.93
C ALA A 67 -13.84 21.08 -0.27
N ASP A 68 -13.54 22.16 -0.99
CA ASP A 68 -14.24 22.55 -2.22
C ASP A 68 -13.90 21.66 -3.44
N GLY A 69 -12.92 20.75 -3.31
CA GLY A 69 -12.50 19.83 -4.34
C GLY A 69 -11.70 20.46 -5.50
N ARG A 70 -11.22 21.71 -5.34
CA ARG A 70 -10.57 22.47 -6.43
C ARG A 70 -9.39 23.31 -5.98
N THR A 71 -9.42 23.87 -4.77
CA THR A 71 -8.41 24.82 -4.29
C THR A 71 -7.23 24.07 -3.70
N PRO A 72 -6.01 24.21 -4.26
CA PRO A 72 -4.79 23.69 -3.67
C PRO A 72 -4.52 24.33 -2.30
N TYR A 73 -4.04 23.54 -1.37
CA TYR A 73 -3.48 23.97 -0.11
C TYR A 73 -2.06 23.44 0.04
N TYR A 74 -1.15 24.35 0.33
CA TYR A 74 0.26 24.06 0.60
C TYR A 74 0.54 24.40 2.07
N PRO A 75 0.69 23.40 2.95
CA PRO A 75 0.88 23.68 4.37
C PRO A 75 2.18 24.46 4.61
N PRO A 76 2.15 25.56 5.37
CA PRO A 76 3.35 26.25 5.78
C PRO A 76 4.12 25.39 6.81
N SER A 77 5.45 25.63 6.93
CA SER A 77 6.25 24.98 7.97
C SER A 77 5.82 25.51 9.34
N PRO A 78 5.30 24.66 10.23
CA PRO A 78 4.92 25.08 11.57
C PRO A 78 6.16 25.18 12.48
N PRO A 79 6.06 25.89 13.62
CA PRO A 79 7.17 25.99 14.59
C PRO A 79 7.34 24.69 15.43
N THR A 80 6.31 23.84 15.51
CA THR A 80 6.30 22.64 16.35
C THR A 80 5.84 21.40 15.57
N THR A 81 6.29 20.24 15.99
CA THR A 81 5.83 18.95 15.44
C THR A 81 4.37 18.68 15.82
N GLY A 82 3.68 17.94 14.97
CA GLY A 82 2.29 17.54 15.23
C GLY A 82 1.28 18.69 15.17
N THR A 83 1.58 19.77 14.44
CA THR A 83 0.65 20.90 14.29
C THR A 83 -0.50 20.52 13.34
N PRO A 84 -1.76 20.84 13.64
CA PRO A 84 -2.87 20.67 12.71
C PRO A 84 -2.62 21.38 11.38
N ARG A 85 -3.10 20.79 10.28
CA ARG A 85 -2.84 21.28 8.90
C ARG A 85 -3.26 22.73 8.60
N GLY A 86 -4.19 23.28 9.37
CA GLY A 86 -4.57 24.72 9.26
C GLY A 86 -5.64 25.06 8.22
N ALA A 87 -6.00 24.14 7.31
CA ALA A 87 -7.08 24.32 6.32
C ALA A 87 -8.05 23.15 6.36
N ASP A 88 -9.30 23.39 5.98
CA ASP A 88 -10.26 22.31 5.77
C ASP A 88 -10.01 21.64 4.42
N CYS A 89 -9.61 20.36 4.48
CA CYS A 89 -9.33 19.52 3.32
C CYS A 89 -10.19 18.24 3.33
N ALA A 90 -11.24 18.20 4.15
CA ALA A 90 -12.17 17.09 4.20
C ALA A 90 -13.27 17.28 3.14
N ILE A 91 -13.17 16.59 2.02
CA ILE A 91 -14.12 16.68 0.90
C ILE A 91 -15.29 15.74 1.19
N PRO A 92 -16.49 16.24 1.48
CA PRO A 92 -17.65 15.37 1.71
C PRO A 92 -18.11 14.78 0.38
N LEU A 93 -18.36 13.46 0.36
CA LEU A 93 -18.84 12.78 -0.84
C LEU A 93 -20.38 12.78 -0.95
N GLY A 94 -21.07 13.17 0.12
CA GLY A 94 -22.52 13.15 0.18
C GLY A 94 -23.11 11.75 0.35
N PRO A 95 -24.44 11.61 0.26
CA PRO A 95 -25.15 10.35 0.44
C PRO A 95 -24.70 9.24 -0.52
N SER A 96 -24.99 7.99 -0.15
CA SER A 96 -24.77 6.84 -1.01
C SER A 96 -25.41 7.05 -2.40
N GLY A 97 -24.66 6.71 -3.45
CA GLY A 97 -25.05 6.90 -4.86
C GLY A 97 -24.65 8.25 -5.45
N THR A 98 -24.10 9.19 -4.65
CA THR A 98 -23.66 10.49 -5.17
C THR A 98 -22.27 10.44 -5.78
N THR A 99 -22.01 11.46 -6.60
CA THR A 99 -20.71 11.68 -7.25
C THR A 99 -20.20 13.08 -6.94
N THR A 100 -19.00 13.17 -6.42
CA THR A 100 -18.30 14.44 -6.16
C THR A 100 -17.13 14.56 -7.13
N ARG A 101 -17.11 15.59 -7.96
CA ARG A 101 -16.01 15.88 -8.87
C ARG A 101 -14.95 16.73 -8.22
N VAL A 102 -13.71 16.29 -8.34
CA VAL A 102 -12.53 17.04 -7.87
C VAL A 102 -11.57 17.29 -9.04
N THR A 103 -10.69 18.30 -8.88
CA THR A 103 -9.68 18.64 -9.88
C THR A 103 -8.34 18.83 -9.18
N ILE A 104 -7.32 18.15 -9.68
CA ILE A 104 -5.98 18.16 -9.10
C ILE A 104 -4.93 18.60 -10.14
N PRO A 105 -3.82 19.24 -9.70
CA PRO A 105 -2.64 19.51 -10.55
C PRO A 105 -1.80 18.24 -10.73
N HIS A 106 -0.64 18.38 -11.36
CA HIS A 106 0.36 17.31 -11.41
C HIS A 106 0.87 16.98 -10.00
N LEU A 107 0.75 15.70 -9.61
CA LEU A 107 1.16 15.20 -8.31
C LEU A 107 2.01 13.93 -8.46
N ALA A 108 3.09 13.85 -7.69
CA ALA A 108 3.81 12.60 -7.42
C ALA A 108 3.46 12.07 -6.03
N GLY A 109 3.50 10.75 -5.86
CA GLY A 109 3.15 10.11 -4.59
C GLY A 109 1.77 10.51 -4.10
N GLY A 110 0.84 10.73 -5.03
CA GLY A 110 -0.52 11.14 -4.75
C GLY A 110 -1.29 10.02 -4.05
N ARG A 111 -2.14 10.40 -3.08
CA ARG A 111 -3.08 9.48 -2.43
C ARG A 111 -4.46 10.10 -2.36
N ILE A 112 -5.47 9.29 -2.64
CA ILE A 112 -6.86 9.61 -2.33
C ILE A 112 -7.23 8.74 -1.13
N TRP A 113 -7.43 9.39 0.00
CA TRP A 113 -7.83 8.77 1.26
C TRP A 113 -9.33 8.85 1.38
N PHE A 114 -9.95 7.77 1.83
CA PHE A 114 -11.37 7.72 2.13
C PHE A 114 -11.57 7.37 3.61
N SER A 115 -12.54 8.00 4.24
CA SER A 115 -12.94 7.65 5.61
C SER A 115 -14.46 7.69 5.75
N ILE A 116 -14.98 6.82 6.63
CA ILE A 116 -16.41 6.68 6.92
C ILE A 116 -16.68 7.31 8.27
N ASP A 117 -17.80 8.04 8.38
CA ASP A 117 -18.38 8.71 9.55
C ASP A 117 -17.59 9.91 10.08
N SER A 118 -16.29 9.98 9.89
CA SER A 118 -15.47 11.11 10.37
C SER A 118 -14.34 11.41 9.41
N PRO A 119 -13.97 12.71 9.24
CA PRO A 119 -12.84 13.09 8.42
C PRO A 119 -11.52 12.68 9.07
N LEU A 120 -10.49 12.43 8.26
CA LEU A 120 -9.16 12.13 8.75
C LEU A 120 -8.43 13.35 9.27
N THR A 121 -7.67 13.16 10.32
CA THR A 121 -6.72 14.13 10.86
C THR A 121 -5.37 13.97 10.18
N PHE A 122 -4.86 15.08 9.62
CA PHE A 122 -3.49 15.20 9.12
C PHE A 122 -2.77 16.26 9.92
N LEU A 123 -1.53 15.99 10.25
CA LEU A 123 -0.67 16.91 10.99
C LEU A 123 0.50 17.35 10.10
N VAL A 124 1.17 18.42 10.50
CA VAL A 124 2.34 18.95 9.80
C VAL A 124 3.48 19.11 10.79
N ASN A 125 4.64 18.65 10.41
CA ASN A 125 5.90 18.87 11.12
C ASN A 125 6.71 19.99 10.46
N PRO A 126 7.67 20.59 11.17
CA PRO A 126 8.59 21.54 10.57
C PRO A 126 9.29 20.96 9.32
N GLY A 127 9.42 21.82 8.27
CA GLY A 127 10.08 21.42 7.05
C GLY A 127 9.43 21.84 5.72
N PRO A 128 8.11 22.05 5.56
CA PRO A 128 6.95 21.38 6.13
C PRO A 128 6.93 19.90 5.76
N ALA A 129 6.60 19.02 6.69
CA ALA A 129 6.46 17.59 6.43
C ALA A 129 5.05 17.13 6.84
N LEU A 130 4.30 16.60 5.88
CA LEU A 130 2.95 16.09 6.13
C LEU A 130 3.00 14.76 6.87
N VAL A 131 2.25 14.66 7.97
CA VAL A 131 2.11 13.44 8.76
C VAL A 131 0.81 12.75 8.35
N PHE A 132 0.94 11.54 7.85
CA PHE A 132 -0.16 10.70 7.39
C PHE A 132 -0.78 9.89 8.52
N PRO A 133 -2.06 9.47 8.38
CA PRO A 133 -2.67 8.46 9.24
C PRO A 133 -1.84 7.19 9.34
N SER A 134 -1.78 6.60 10.52
CA SER A 134 -1.01 5.39 10.79
C SER A 134 -1.90 4.28 11.36
N VAL A 135 -1.74 3.05 10.87
CA VAL A 135 -2.41 1.86 11.41
C VAL A 135 -1.57 1.13 12.47
N THR A 136 -0.32 1.54 12.67
CA THR A 136 0.60 0.95 13.64
C THR A 136 0.86 1.83 14.86
N ASN A 137 0.64 3.14 14.75
CA ASN A 137 0.74 4.06 15.88
C ASN A 137 -0.57 4.07 16.67
N THR A 138 -0.59 3.45 17.83
CA THR A 138 -1.78 3.36 18.70
C THR A 138 -2.26 4.72 19.24
N SER A 139 -1.43 5.76 19.16
CA SER A 139 -1.76 7.14 19.53
C SER A 139 -2.24 7.99 18.35
N ASP A 140 -2.35 7.42 17.14
CA ASP A 140 -2.83 8.14 15.98
C ASP A 140 -4.30 8.49 16.13
N ALA A 141 -4.66 9.76 15.85
CA ALA A 141 -6.04 10.24 15.97
C ALA A 141 -7.03 9.47 15.05
N ASN A 142 -6.52 8.84 14.00
CA ASN A 142 -7.31 8.08 13.03
C ASN A 142 -7.36 6.58 13.32
N ILE A 143 -6.72 6.10 14.39
CA ILE A 143 -6.55 4.65 14.64
C ILE A 143 -7.88 3.91 14.74
N GLY A 144 -8.89 4.55 15.33
CA GLY A 144 -10.25 4.00 15.51
C GLY A 144 -11.21 4.25 14.35
N LEU A 145 -10.80 4.96 13.30
CA LEU A 145 -11.65 5.27 12.15
C LEU A 145 -11.53 4.18 11.08
N MET A 146 -12.62 3.95 10.35
CA MET A 146 -12.57 3.15 9.12
C MET A 146 -12.09 4.03 7.98
N TRP A 147 -10.90 3.74 7.45
CA TRP A 147 -10.29 4.49 6.35
C TRP A 147 -9.40 3.58 5.52
N ASP A 148 -9.21 3.97 4.27
CA ASP A 148 -8.35 3.30 3.30
C ASP A 148 -7.90 4.32 2.25
N PHE A 149 -7.03 3.94 1.31
CA PHE A 149 -6.55 4.84 0.28
C PHE A 149 -6.19 4.10 -1.01
N CYS A 150 -6.17 4.83 -2.11
CA CYS A 150 -5.52 4.45 -3.35
C CYS A 150 -4.40 5.43 -3.68
N GLU A 151 -3.47 5.00 -4.52
CA GLU A 151 -2.28 5.76 -4.85
C GLU A 151 -2.23 6.10 -6.33
N PHE A 152 -1.63 7.24 -6.65
CA PHE A 152 -1.43 7.65 -8.03
C PHE A 152 -0.22 8.56 -8.19
N THR A 153 0.26 8.65 -9.43
CA THR A 153 1.16 9.70 -9.90
C THR A 153 0.59 10.23 -11.20
N PHE A 154 0.34 11.52 -11.26
CA PHE A 154 -0.09 12.23 -12.44
C PHE A 154 0.95 13.29 -12.80
N ASN A 155 1.53 13.20 -13.98
CA ASN A 155 2.52 14.14 -14.50
C ASN A 155 2.30 14.42 -15.99
N ASN A 156 3.19 15.19 -16.60
CA ASN A 156 3.12 15.57 -18.01
C ASN A 156 3.12 14.39 -19.01
N SER A 157 3.46 13.18 -18.57
CA SER A 157 3.65 12.03 -19.46
C SER A 157 2.69 10.89 -19.19
N VAL A 158 2.24 10.72 -17.94
CA VAL A 158 1.53 9.50 -17.54
C VAL A 158 0.64 9.74 -16.31
N LEU A 159 -0.45 8.99 -16.26
CA LEU A 159 -1.20 8.70 -15.04
C LEU A 159 -0.94 7.25 -14.65
N TRP A 160 -0.32 7.05 -13.49
CA TRP A 160 -0.24 5.77 -12.80
C TRP A 160 -1.21 5.81 -11.63
N ALA A 161 -2.04 4.79 -11.50
CA ALA A 161 -2.93 4.65 -10.36
C ALA A 161 -3.03 3.18 -9.95
N ASN A 162 -3.06 2.92 -8.65
CA ASN A 162 -3.17 1.58 -8.09
C ASN A 162 -4.00 1.56 -6.81
N LEU A 163 -4.63 0.43 -6.55
CA LEU A 163 -5.15 0.10 -5.23
C LEU A 163 -3.98 -0.34 -4.36
N SER A 164 -3.89 0.18 -3.15
CA SER A 164 -2.83 -0.17 -2.20
C SER A 164 -3.42 -1.05 -1.09
N MET A 165 -2.91 -2.29 -1.00
CA MET A 165 -3.24 -3.24 0.07
C MET A 165 -1.96 -3.76 0.74
N VAL A 166 -0.87 -2.99 0.61
CA VAL A 166 0.44 -3.36 1.15
C VAL A 166 0.45 -3.26 2.66
N ASP A 167 -0.18 -2.22 3.19
CA ASP A 167 -0.18 -1.94 4.63
C ASP A 167 -1.36 -2.60 5.34
N PHE A 168 -2.54 -2.49 4.76
CA PHE A 168 -3.80 -3.03 5.30
C PHE A 168 -4.87 -2.98 4.21
N THR A 169 -6.05 -3.51 4.55
CA THR A 169 -7.28 -3.31 3.76
C THR A 169 -8.44 -3.04 4.70
N ALA A 170 -9.33 -2.13 4.30
CA ALA A 170 -10.52 -1.73 5.07
C ALA A 170 -11.72 -1.46 4.18
N ILE A 171 -11.63 -0.50 3.27
CA ILE A 171 -12.74 -0.04 2.44
C ILE A 171 -12.60 -0.64 1.03
N PRO A 172 -13.68 -1.20 0.45
CA PRO A 172 -13.68 -1.59 -0.96
C PRO A 172 -13.54 -0.37 -1.86
N ILE A 173 -12.34 -0.14 -2.41
CA ILE A 173 -12.06 0.93 -3.37
C ILE A 173 -11.92 0.30 -4.75
N ALA A 174 -12.56 0.89 -5.75
CA ALA A 174 -12.38 0.55 -7.15
C ALA A 174 -11.83 1.75 -7.92
N LEU A 175 -11.02 1.49 -8.94
CA LEU A 175 -10.49 2.51 -9.84
C LEU A 175 -10.95 2.25 -11.26
N THR A 176 -11.40 3.31 -11.93
CA THR A 176 -11.68 3.26 -13.37
C THR A 176 -10.99 4.44 -14.04
N SER A 177 -10.22 4.18 -15.08
CA SER A 177 -9.57 5.19 -15.90
C SER A 177 -10.06 5.07 -17.32
N THR A 178 -10.52 6.19 -17.90
CA THR A 178 -10.96 6.27 -19.31
C THR A 178 -10.05 7.23 -20.06
N GLY A 179 -9.45 6.77 -21.13
CA GLY A 179 -8.57 7.54 -21.98
C GLY A 179 -8.73 7.16 -23.45
N ALA A 180 -7.87 7.70 -24.32
CA ALA A 180 -7.90 7.42 -25.76
C ALA A 180 -7.74 5.92 -26.09
N ALA A 181 -7.09 5.15 -25.24
CA ALA A 181 -6.91 3.70 -25.39
C ALA A 181 -8.09 2.87 -24.86
N GLY A 182 -9.16 3.51 -24.39
CA GLY A 182 -10.34 2.85 -23.80
C GLY A 182 -10.42 2.99 -22.29
N THR A 183 -11.26 2.16 -21.70
CA THR A 183 -11.51 2.13 -20.23
C THR A 183 -10.79 0.95 -19.59
N GLN A 184 -10.11 1.21 -18.50
CA GLN A 184 -9.46 0.22 -17.65
C GLN A 184 -10.07 0.29 -16.24
N THR A 185 -10.29 -0.86 -15.61
CA THR A 185 -10.90 -0.95 -14.28
C THR A 185 -10.11 -1.88 -13.38
N ALA A 186 -9.81 -1.42 -12.16
CA ALA A 186 -9.37 -2.23 -11.05
C ALA A 186 -10.53 -2.33 -10.03
N PRO A 187 -11.22 -3.48 -9.94
CA PRO A 187 -12.46 -3.57 -9.17
C PRO A 187 -12.27 -3.54 -7.67
N GLY A 188 -11.06 -3.80 -7.18
CA GLY A 188 -10.77 -3.85 -5.74
C GLY A 188 -11.44 -5.01 -5.02
N LEU A 189 -11.68 -4.82 -3.72
CA LEU A 189 -12.43 -5.76 -2.91
C LEU A 189 -13.93 -5.69 -3.25
N PRO A 190 -14.62 -6.83 -3.33
CA PRO A 190 -16.08 -6.84 -3.43
C PRO A 190 -16.74 -6.35 -2.13
N ALA A 191 -18.02 -6.05 -2.18
CA ALA A 191 -18.80 -5.79 -0.98
C ALA A 191 -18.68 -6.97 0.00
N GLY A 192 -18.44 -6.67 1.30
CA GLY A 192 -18.16 -7.69 2.32
C GLY A 192 -16.75 -8.33 2.21
N GLY A 193 -15.89 -7.82 1.33
CA GLY A 193 -14.55 -8.36 1.11
C GLY A 193 -13.66 -8.29 2.36
N LEU A 194 -13.77 -7.23 3.15
CA LEU A 194 -13.05 -7.12 4.43
C LEU A 194 -13.43 -8.27 5.38
N ASP A 195 -14.72 -8.53 5.55
CA ASP A 195 -15.19 -9.60 6.43
C ASP A 195 -14.73 -10.96 5.94
N THR A 196 -14.70 -11.17 4.62
CA THR A 196 -14.18 -12.39 4.02
C THR A 196 -12.69 -12.57 4.34
N VAL A 197 -11.87 -11.52 4.20
CA VAL A 197 -10.46 -11.55 4.56
C VAL A 197 -10.26 -11.81 6.05
N CYS A 198 -10.98 -11.10 6.91
CA CYS A 198 -10.90 -11.28 8.36
C CYS A 198 -11.27 -12.73 8.78
N THR A 199 -12.34 -13.27 8.21
CA THR A 199 -12.76 -14.65 8.46
C THR A 199 -11.71 -15.66 8.00
N ALA A 200 -11.11 -15.44 6.84
CA ALA A 200 -10.04 -16.30 6.34
C ALA A 200 -8.78 -16.27 7.23
N LEU A 201 -8.39 -15.10 7.74
CA LEU A 201 -7.28 -14.95 8.68
C LEU A 201 -7.55 -15.67 10.01
N GLN A 202 -8.78 -15.57 10.53
CA GLN A 202 -9.19 -16.29 11.73
C GLN A 202 -9.17 -17.80 11.53
N ALA A 203 -9.69 -18.28 10.39
CA ALA A 203 -9.69 -19.69 10.04
C ALA A 203 -8.26 -20.24 9.86
N GLN A 204 -7.38 -19.48 9.20
CA GLN A 204 -5.98 -19.86 9.05
C GLN A 204 -5.28 -19.96 10.41
N SER A 205 -5.52 -18.99 11.30
CA SER A 205 -5.00 -19.03 12.67
C SER A 205 -5.44 -20.27 13.44
N ALA A 206 -6.71 -20.66 13.29
CA ALA A 206 -7.24 -21.88 13.89
C ALA A 206 -6.61 -23.16 13.30
N THR A 207 -6.19 -23.12 12.05
CA THR A 207 -5.61 -24.26 11.33
C THR A 207 -4.15 -24.51 11.71
N ASP A 208 -3.34 -23.44 11.76
CA ASP A 208 -1.87 -23.56 11.93
C ASP A 208 -1.34 -23.00 13.26
N GLY A 209 -2.19 -22.33 14.05
CA GLY A 209 -1.80 -21.76 15.35
C GLY A 209 -0.86 -20.57 15.27
N GLN A 210 -0.64 -19.97 14.08
CA GLN A 210 0.39 -18.96 13.84
C GLN A 210 -0.02 -17.51 14.14
N GLY A 211 -1.22 -17.30 14.66
CA GLY A 211 -1.64 -15.97 15.13
C GLY A 211 -2.13 -15.02 14.04
N TRP A 212 -2.52 -15.51 12.85
CA TRP A 212 -3.09 -14.70 11.76
C TRP A 212 -4.30 -13.86 12.20
N ASN A 213 -5.07 -14.34 13.18
CA ASN A 213 -6.20 -13.62 13.75
C ASN A 213 -5.80 -12.27 14.39
N GLN A 214 -4.55 -12.08 14.78
CA GLN A 214 -4.03 -10.83 15.34
C GLN A 214 -3.91 -9.72 14.27
N LEU A 215 -4.00 -10.05 12.99
CA LEU A 215 -4.06 -9.08 11.90
C LEU A 215 -5.44 -8.45 11.76
N VAL A 216 -6.46 -9.01 12.40
CA VAL A 216 -7.84 -8.50 12.35
C VAL A 216 -8.03 -7.45 13.44
N VAL A 217 -8.22 -6.21 13.03
CA VAL A 217 -8.54 -5.09 13.94
C VAL A 217 -10.04 -4.87 13.93
N THR A 218 -10.65 -4.82 15.13
CA THR A 218 -12.07 -4.61 15.31
C THR A 218 -12.37 -3.32 16.09
N SER A 219 -13.53 -2.74 15.87
CA SER A 219 -14.06 -1.62 16.65
C SER A 219 -15.57 -1.77 16.77
N GLY A 220 -16.10 -1.63 17.99
CA GLY A 220 -17.54 -1.76 18.24
C GLY A 220 -18.13 -3.13 17.85
N GLY A 221 -17.32 -4.18 17.80
CA GLY A 221 -17.74 -5.53 17.39
C GLY A 221 -17.76 -5.78 15.87
N ALA A 222 -17.40 -4.79 15.06
CA ALA A 222 -17.27 -4.91 13.61
C ALA A 222 -15.79 -4.93 13.19
N ASN A 223 -15.48 -5.54 12.05
CA ASN A 223 -14.14 -5.49 11.46
C ASN A 223 -13.85 -4.06 10.98
N LEU A 224 -12.74 -3.51 11.45
CA LEU A 224 -12.29 -2.17 11.09
C LEU A 224 -11.27 -2.22 9.94
N ARG A 225 -10.33 -3.15 10.01
CA ARG A 225 -9.32 -3.42 8.98
C ARG A 225 -8.64 -4.76 9.18
N ALA A 226 -8.03 -5.28 8.12
CA ALA A 226 -7.08 -6.37 8.18
C ALA A 226 -5.69 -5.81 7.88
N LEU A 227 -4.76 -5.94 8.83
CA LEU A 227 -3.38 -5.50 8.68
C LEU A 227 -2.60 -6.45 7.76
N SER A 228 -1.58 -5.93 7.07
CA SER A 228 -0.55 -6.78 6.49
C SER A 228 0.26 -7.48 7.59
N PRO A 229 0.87 -8.65 7.28
CA PRO A 229 1.79 -9.28 8.24
C PRO A 229 2.89 -8.35 8.72
N THR A 230 3.44 -7.48 7.84
CA THR A 230 4.46 -6.49 8.22
C THR A 230 3.97 -5.54 9.29
N ASN A 231 2.78 -4.96 9.11
CA ASN A 231 2.21 -4.06 10.11
C ASN A 231 1.78 -4.79 11.40
N GLY A 232 1.32 -6.03 11.29
CA GLY A 232 1.09 -6.87 12.45
C GLY A 232 2.37 -7.15 13.24
N ILE A 233 3.48 -7.42 12.57
CA ILE A 233 4.80 -7.64 13.18
C ILE A 233 5.34 -6.34 13.84
N VAL A 234 5.08 -5.17 13.26
CA VAL A 234 5.42 -3.88 13.91
C VAL A 234 4.72 -3.74 15.25
N GLN A 235 3.46 -4.16 15.36
CA GLN A 235 2.71 -4.13 16.62
C GLN A 235 3.10 -5.25 17.60
N ASN A 236 3.40 -6.45 17.06
CA ASN A 236 3.81 -7.61 17.82
C ASN A 236 4.99 -8.31 17.14
N PRO A 237 6.24 -8.01 17.51
CA PRO A 237 7.43 -8.61 16.87
C PRO A 237 7.52 -10.13 16.93
N ALA A 238 6.76 -10.79 17.82
CA ALA A 238 6.68 -12.25 17.89
C ALA A 238 5.69 -12.86 16.90
N LEU A 239 4.82 -12.03 16.29
CA LEU A 239 3.80 -12.49 15.35
C LEU A 239 4.45 -13.15 14.12
N LEU A 240 3.97 -14.33 13.74
CA LEU A 240 4.44 -15.10 12.58
C LEU A 240 5.96 -15.39 12.59
N SER A 241 6.60 -15.30 13.78
CA SER A 241 8.02 -15.60 13.92
C SER A 241 8.29 -17.05 13.54
N GLY A 242 9.27 -17.24 12.64
CA GLY A 242 9.63 -18.58 12.17
C GLY A 242 8.64 -19.21 11.19
N TYR A 243 7.59 -18.53 10.77
CA TYR A 243 6.56 -19.05 9.85
C TYR A 243 7.17 -19.69 8.58
N PHE A 244 8.18 -19.05 8.01
CA PHE A 244 8.85 -19.55 6.82
C PHE A 244 10.06 -20.45 7.08
N ASN A 245 10.39 -20.81 8.34
CA ASN A 245 11.62 -21.54 8.64
C ASN A 245 11.73 -22.87 7.88
N GLY A 246 10.68 -23.68 7.88
CA GLY A 246 10.67 -24.96 7.17
C GLY A 246 10.82 -24.82 5.65
N TYR A 247 10.24 -23.78 5.06
CA TYR A 247 10.42 -23.45 3.66
C TYR A 247 11.86 -22.98 3.37
N LEU A 248 12.40 -22.12 4.22
CA LEU A 248 13.77 -21.64 4.09
C LEU A 248 14.80 -22.77 4.23
N ASP A 249 14.57 -23.74 5.12
CA ASP A 249 15.42 -24.91 5.25
C ASP A 249 15.49 -25.69 3.95
N GLN A 250 14.35 -25.88 3.29
CA GLN A 250 14.29 -26.54 1.98
C GLN A 250 15.00 -25.74 0.89
N VAL A 251 14.82 -24.42 0.84
CA VAL A 251 15.48 -23.53 -0.12
C VAL A 251 16.98 -23.55 0.08
N TRP A 252 17.45 -23.39 1.33
CA TRP A 252 18.88 -23.40 1.66
C TRP A 252 19.53 -24.74 1.35
N SER A 253 18.87 -25.85 1.70
CA SER A 253 19.35 -27.20 1.38
C SER A 253 19.44 -27.43 -0.13
N LYS A 254 18.41 -27.03 -0.88
CA LYS A 254 18.37 -27.19 -2.34
C LYS A 254 19.51 -26.44 -3.01
N TYR A 255 19.66 -25.17 -2.70
CA TYR A 255 20.63 -24.31 -3.40
C TYR A 255 22.05 -24.38 -2.81
N ALA A 256 22.27 -25.20 -1.78
CA ALA A 256 23.61 -25.64 -1.38
C ALA A 256 24.21 -26.67 -2.37
N SER A 257 23.35 -27.44 -3.03
CA SER A 257 23.77 -28.48 -3.98
C SER A 257 23.47 -28.17 -5.46
N GLN A 258 22.60 -27.20 -5.70
CA GLN A 258 22.15 -26.80 -7.05
C GLN A 258 22.32 -25.30 -7.24
N PRO A 259 22.76 -24.81 -8.40
CA PRO A 259 22.81 -23.38 -8.65
C PRO A 259 21.40 -22.80 -8.81
N LEU A 260 21.21 -21.57 -8.32
CA LEU A 260 20.04 -20.73 -8.55
C LEU A 260 20.34 -19.79 -9.72
N SER A 261 19.52 -19.84 -10.77
CA SER A 261 19.60 -18.89 -11.87
C SER A 261 18.51 -17.83 -11.74
N VAL A 262 18.89 -16.55 -11.78
CA VAL A 262 18.00 -15.39 -11.67
C VAL A 262 18.20 -14.51 -12.89
N ASP A 263 17.12 -14.24 -13.64
CA ASP A 263 17.08 -13.16 -14.61
C ASP A 263 16.78 -11.85 -13.89
N THR A 264 17.76 -10.95 -13.83
CA THR A 264 17.63 -9.66 -13.13
C THR A 264 16.77 -8.69 -13.90
N GLN A 265 16.49 -8.94 -15.18
CA GLN A 265 15.79 -8.03 -16.10
C GLN A 265 16.46 -6.65 -16.20
N GLY A 266 17.72 -6.54 -15.84
CA GLY A 266 18.51 -5.34 -15.80
C GLY A 266 19.92 -5.54 -16.35
N GLN A 267 20.84 -4.65 -15.97
CA GLN A 267 22.22 -4.62 -16.47
C GLN A 267 23.02 -5.91 -16.22
N TRP A 268 22.64 -6.69 -15.22
CA TRP A 268 23.32 -7.94 -14.86
C TRP A 268 22.86 -9.15 -15.69
N GLY A 269 21.74 -9.03 -16.45
CA GLY A 269 21.17 -10.14 -17.22
C GLY A 269 20.83 -11.34 -16.33
N THR A 270 21.14 -12.54 -16.81
CA THR A 270 20.94 -13.77 -16.04
C THR A 270 22.17 -14.07 -15.20
N VAL A 271 22.00 -14.12 -13.88
CA VAL A 271 23.05 -14.39 -12.90
C VAL A 271 22.82 -15.75 -12.24
N THR A 272 23.90 -16.37 -11.77
CA THR A 272 23.86 -17.66 -11.10
C THR A 272 24.47 -17.54 -9.71
N GLY A 273 23.72 -18.00 -8.71
CA GLY A 273 24.16 -18.03 -7.31
C GLY A 273 24.05 -19.42 -6.71
N GLN A 274 24.74 -19.64 -5.61
CA GLN A 274 24.70 -20.87 -4.84
C GLN A 274 24.87 -20.58 -3.36
N ILE A 275 24.32 -21.43 -2.49
CA ILE A 275 24.54 -21.28 -1.06
C ILE A 275 25.90 -21.86 -0.69
N SER A 276 26.74 -21.00 -0.12
CA SER A 276 28.07 -21.34 0.40
C SER A 276 28.30 -20.60 1.71
N GLY A 277 28.81 -21.29 2.73
CA GLY A 277 29.06 -20.68 4.03
C GLY A 277 27.81 -20.12 4.73
N GLY A 278 26.61 -20.61 4.37
CA GLY A 278 25.32 -20.15 4.95
C GLY A 278 24.69 -18.96 4.26
N VAL A 279 25.33 -18.39 3.23
CA VAL A 279 24.80 -17.28 2.44
C VAL A 279 24.53 -17.72 1.01
N LEU A 280 23.53 -17.11 0.36
CA LEU A 280 23.29 -17.22 -1.07
C LEU A 280 24.20 -16.21 -1.76
N ASP A 281 25.23 -16.70 -2.44
CA ASP A 281 26.25 -15.90 -3.09
C ASP A 281 26.08 -15.87 -4.62
N PHE A 282 26.11 -14.67 -5.18
CA PHE A 282 26.18 -14.39 -6.62
C PHE A 282 27.55 -13.78 -6.92
N PRO A 283 28.52 -14.55 -7.41
CA PRO A 283 29.90 -14.10 -7.58
C PRO A 283 30.02 -12.82 -8.39
N GLY A 284 30.69 -11.81 -7.83
CA GLY A 284 30.90 -10.50 -8.47
C GLY A 284 29.72 -9.54 -8.43
N ILE A 285 28.62 -9.96 -7.78
CA ILE A 285 27.39 -9.13 -7.67
C ILE A 285 27.07 -8.85 -6.20
N GLY A 286 26.94 -9.91 -5.39
CA GLY A 286 26.61 -9.77 -3.98
C GLY A 286 26.14 -11.06 -3.35
N SER A 287 25.86 -10.99 -2.04
CA SER A 287 25.39 -12.15 -1.30
C SER A 287 24.23 -11.79 -0.38
N PHE A 288 23.37 -12.77 -0.10
CA PHE A 288 22.21 -12.63 0.76
C PHE A 288 22.33 -13.59 1.94
N THR A 289 22.25 -13.05 3.14
CA THR A 289 22.08 -13.88 4.33
C THR A 289 20.70 -14.53 4.32
N ARG A 290 20.52 -15.58 5.11
CA ARG A 290 19.20 -16.20 5.26
C ARG A 290 18.20 -15.19 5.86
N PRO A 291 17.08 -14.90 5.17
CA PRO A 291 16.08 -13.99 5.69
C PRO A 291 15.31 -14.59 6.87
N SER A 292 14.79 -13.74 7.73
CA SER A 292 13.75 -14.10 8.70
C SER A 292 12.37 -14.13 8.03
N SER A 293 11.35 -14.62 8.73
CA SER A 293 9.96 -14.53 8.27
C SER A 293 9.50 -13.07 8.11
N ALA A 294 9.94 -12.20 9.01
CA ALA A 294 9.64 -10.76 8.91
C ALA A 294 10.24 -10.13 7.65
N ASP A 295 11.47 -10.50 7.28
CA ASP A 295 12.11 -10.00 6.07
C ASP A 295 11.36 -10.44 4.81
N ILE A 296 10.85 -11.68 4.80
CA ILE A 296 10.07 -12.19 3.66
C ILE A 296 8.73 -11.46 3.54
N PHE A 297 8.04 -11.22 4.66
CA PHE A 297 6.76 -10.48 4.64
C PHE A 297 6.94 -9.05 4.21
N SER A 298 8.01 -8.37 4.65
CA SER A 298 8.26 -6.97 4.31
C SER A 298 8.83 -6.80 2.89
N CYS A 299 9.60 -7.77 2.41
CA CYS A 299 10.39 -7.70 1.16
C CYS A 299 11.37 -6.51 1.08
N ASN A 300 11.64 -5.83 2.17
CA ASN A 300 12.49 -4.63 2.21
C ASN A 300 13.36 -4.51 3.47
N SER A 301 13.46 -5.56 4.27
CA SER A 301 14.29 -5.62 5.48
C SER A 301 15.30 -6.77 5.42
N GLY A 302 16.21 -6.81 6.38
CA GLY A 302 17.26 -7.82 6.43
C GLY A 302 18.05 -7.89 5.13
N PRO A 303 18.25 -9.08 4.53
CA PRO A 303 19.01 -9.22 3.29
C PRO A 303 18.35 -8.57 2.07
N PHE A 304 17.08 -8.14 2.17
CA PHE A 304 16.36 -7.45 1.10
C PHE A 304 16.42 -5.92 1.24
N ASN A 305 17.10 -5.42 2.27
CA ASN A 305 17.30 -3.99 2.45
C ASN A 305 18.41 -3.49 1.53
N THR A 306 18.03 -2.86 0.45
CA THR A 306 18.94 -2.26 -0.54
C THR A 306 19.20 -0.79 -0.18
N THR A 307 19.85 -0.51 0.95
CA THR A 307 20.32 0.84 1.23
C THR A 307 21.45 1.21 0.27
N GLY A 308 21.09 1.74 -0.89
CA GLY A 308 22.01 2.44 -1.79
C GLY A 308 22.75 1.58 -2.83
N ALA A 309 22.44 0.32 -3.01
CA ALA A 309 22.88 -0.47 -4.15
C ALA A 309 21.67 -0.86 -4.99
N GLU A 310 21.52 -0.25 -6.16
CA GLU A 310 20.70 -0.81 -7.22
C GLU A 310 21.33 -2.15 -7.64
N MET A 311 20.67 -3.27 -7.35
CA MET A 311 20.95 -4.56 -7.96
C MET A 311 20.08 -4.75 -9.19
#